data_7bbc4b1674a4db42e7ec484555fc7178
#
_entry.id   7bbc4b1674a4db42e7ec484555fc7178
#
_cell.length_a   1.000
_cell.length_b   1.000
_cell.length_c   1.000
_cell.angle_alpha   90.00
_cell.angle_beta   90.00
_cell.angle_gamma   90.00
#
_symmetry.space_group_name_H-M   'P 1'
#
loop_
_entity.id
_entity.type
_entity.pdbx_description
1 polymer ?
#
loop_
_entity_poly.entity_id
_entity_poly.type
_entity_poly.pdbx_seq_one_letter_code
_entity_poly.pdbx_strand_id
1 'polypeptide(L)'
;PEQCRDALKKGNYFGTMLVKMGVADCLLGGATYSTADTVRPALQLIKTKPGNKIVSSCFIMVRPAASGENEVLAMADCAINIKPNEDELVEICKETVSCAKIFGVDPKVAFLSYSTLGSGKGEDVDKMRNACEKAKALMPDTPIGGEFQFDAAVSPVVAKTKHISDAVGGHANTFI
;
A
#
# COMPACT_ATOMS: atom_id res chain seq x y z
N PRO A 1 33.89 11.35 -7.16
CA PRO A 1 34.44 10.15 -6.50
C PRO A 1 34.45 10.27 -4.98
N GLU A 2 34.86 11.41 -4.41
CA GLU A 2 34.95 11.65 -2.97
C GLU A 2 33.56 11.62 -2.30
N GLN A 3 32.60 12.34 -2.82
CA GLN A 3 31.21 12.34 -2.35
C GLN A 3 30.58 10.93 -2.34
N CYS A 4 30.91 10.09 -3.33
CA CYS A 4 30.45 8.70 -3.35
C CYS A 4 31.05 7.88 -2.21
N ARG A 5 32.37 8.05 -1.95
CA ARG A 5 33.05 7.37 -0.83
C ARG A 5 32.45 7.79 0.51
N ASP A 6 32.14 9.08 0.69
CA ASP A 6 31.55 9.58 1.92
C ASP A 6 30.10 9.13 2.09
N ALA A 7 29.32 9.03 1.02
CA ALA A 7 27.99 8.46 1.06
C ALA A 7 28.03 6.99 1.51
N LEU A 8 28.96 6.19 0.98
CA LEU A 8 29.08 4.77 1.32
C LEU A 8 29.59 4.49 2.74
N LYS A 9 30.10 5.50 3.46
CA LYS A 9 30.38 5.39 4.90
C LYS A 9 29.09 5.32 5.74
N LYS A 10 27.94 5.72 5.17
CA LYS A 10 26.64 5.66 5.83
C LYS A 10 26.01 4.29 5.58
N GLY A 11 25.63 3.58 6.65
CA GLY A 11 25.14 2.20 6.59
C GLY A 11 23.97 1.99 5.61
N ASN A 12 23.00 2.92 5.55
CA ASN A 12 21.88 2.83 4.62
C ASN A 12 22.32 2.91 3.14
N TYR A 13 23.28 3.78 2.81
CA TYR A 13 23.82 3.87 1.44
C TYR A 13 24.64 2.62 1.09
N PHE A 14 25.44 2.15 2.02
CA PHE A 14 26.25 0.94 1.82
C PHE A 14 25.36 -0.28 1.61
N GLY A 15 24.39 -0.51 2.51
CA GLY A 15 23.45 -1.63 2.38
C GLY A 15 22.61 -1.56 1.11
N THR A 16 22.12 -0.38 0.75
CA THR A 16 21.38 -0.19 -0.51
C THR A 16 22.25 -0.48 -1.74
N MET A 17 23.55 -0.14 -1.68
CA MET A 17 24.47 -0.45 -2.78
C MET A 17 24.72 -1.97 -2.89
N LEU A 18 24.82 -2.71 -1.78
CA LEU A 18 24.92 -4.17 -1.83
C LEU A 18 23.72 -4.82 -2.52
N VAL A 19 22.51 -4.33 -2.22
CA VAL A 19 21.29 -4.78 -2.92
C VAL A 19 21.35 -4.41 -4.41
N LYS A 20 21.75 -3.19 -4.73
CA LYS A 20 21.89 -2.73 -6.12
C LYS A 20 22.86 -3.55 -6.94
N MET A 21 23.93 -4.04 -6.31
CA MET A 21 24.96 -4.88 -6.95
C MET A 21 24.59 -6.37 -7.00
N GLY A 22 23.45 -6.78 -6.42
CA GLY A 22 23.04 -8.18 -6.34
C GLY A 22 23.86 -9.01 -5.36
N VAL A 23 24.57 -8.36 -4.43
CA VAL A 23 25.33 -9.02 -3.36
C VAL A 23 24.43 -9.40 -2.18
N ALA A 24 23.34 -8.66 -2.00
CA ALA A 24 22.28 -8.90 -1.02
C ALA A 24 20.91 -8.83 -1.69
N ASP A 25 19.94 -9.60 -1.19
CA ASP A 25 18.58 -9.67 -1.71
C ASP A 25 17.70 -8.54 -1.17
N CYS A 26 17.95 -8.10 0.05
CA CYS A 26 17.19 -7.02 0.69
C CYS A 26 18.05 -6.25 1.71
N LEU A 27 17.53 -5.09 2.13
CA LEU A 27 18.05 -4.29 3.24
C LEU A 27 16.97 -4.16 4.31
N LEU A 28 17.22 -4.75 5.48
CA LEU A 28 16.39 -4.54 6.66
C LEU A 28 16.99 -3.42 7.51
N GLY A 29 16.21 -2.38 7.76
CA GLY A 29 16.63 -1.24 8.55
C GLY A 29 15.45 -0.56 9.24
N GLY A 30 15.72 0.50 10.01
CA GLY A 30 14.66 1.36 10.48
C GLY A 30 14.68 1.78 11.95
N ALA A 31 15.18 0.96 12.86
CA ALA A 31 15.06 1.27 14.30
C ALA A 31 15.76 2.58 14.74
N THR A 32 16.86 2.95 14.09
CA THR A 32 17.68 4.12 14.43
C THR A 32 17.70 5.19 13.34
N TYR A 33 16.98 4.98 12.24
CA TYR A 33 16.95 5.90 11.10
C TYR A 33 15.53 6.43 10.88
N SER A 34 15.42 7.67 10.40
CA SER A 34 14.16 8.21 9.91
C SER A 34 13.72 7.49 8.62
N THR A 35 12.42 7.55 8.29
CA THR A 35 11.90 7.05 7.00
C THR A 35 12.65 7.71 5.83
N ALA A 36 12.91 9.01 5.90
CA ALA A 36 13.63 9.73 4.85
C ALA A 36 15.06 9.22 4.66
N ASP A 37 15.78 8.92 5.76
CA ASP A 37 17.15 8.42 5.69
C ASP A 37 17.23 6.98 5.18
N THR A 38 16.18 6.20 5.38
CA THR A 38 16.06 4.84 4.86
C THR A 38 15.68 4.84 3.39
N VAL A 39 14.71 5.64 2.98
CA VAL A 39 14.15 5.63 1.62
C VAL A 39 15.02 6.39 0.62
N ARG A 40 15.68 7.49 1.04
CA ARG A 40 16.51 8.32 0.14
C ARG A 40 17.59 7.54 -0.62
N PRO A 41 18.40 6.66 -0.01
CA PRO A 41 19.35 5.83 -0.74
C PRO A 41 18.68 4.94 -1.80
N ALA A 42 17.54 4.33 -1.47
CA ALA A 42 16.79 3.50 -2.41
C ALA A 42 16.29 4.32 -3.62
N LEU A 43 15.73 5.50 -3.40
CA LEU A 43 15.29 6.40 -4.47
C LEU A 43 16.45 6.85 -5.37
N GLN A 44 17.62 7.09 -4.80
CA GLN A 44 18.79 7.55 -5.55
C GLN A 44 19.49 6.43 -6.33
N LEU A 45 19.64 5.25 -5.75
CA LEU A 45 20.46 4.16 -6.27
C LEU A 45 19.64 3.09 -7.01
N ILE A 46 18.49 2.68 -6.46
CA ILE A 46 17.63 1.63 -7.04
C ILE A 46 16.61 2.24 -7.99
N LYS A 47 16.00 3.36 -7.61
CA LYS A 47 14.93 4.07 -8.34
C LYS A 47 13.61 3.27 -8.35
N THR A 48 12.67 3.70 -9.19
CA THR A 48 11.40 3.01 -9.40
C THR A 48 11.56 1.75 -10.24
N LYS A 49 10.67 0.79 -10.02
CA LYS A 49 10.49 -0.36 -10.92
C LYS A 49 10.15 0.13 -12.34
N PRO A 50 10.68 -0.51 -13.39
CA PRO A 50 10.33 -0.14 -14.76
C PRO A 50 8.80 -0.11 -14.97
N GLY A 51 8.29 0.98 -15.51
CA GLY A 51 6.87 1.20 -15.74
C GLY A 51 6.13 1.90 -14.61
N ASN A 52 6.73 2.05 -13.42
CA ASN A 52 6.15 2.78 -12.31
C ASN A 52 6.62 4.24 -12.30
N LYS A 53 5.68 5.15 -12.04
CA LYS A 53 5.94 6.59 -11.95
C LYS A 53 6.33 7.03 -10.55
N ILE A 54 5.82 6.32 -9.54
CA ILE A 54 6.05 6.62 -8.12
C ILE A 54 6.63 5.43 -7.37
N VAL A 55 7.11 5.69 -6.17
CA VAL A 55 7.42 4.67 -5.15
C VAL A 55 6.34 4.76 -4.08
N SER A 56 5.81 3.62 -3.67
CA SER A 56 4.84 3.53 -2.58
C SER A 56 5.37 2.67 -1.43
N SER A 57 4.75 2.82 -0.27
CA SER A 57 5.00 2.00 0.91
C SER A 57 3.78 1.17 1.26
N CYS A 58 4.02 0.00 1.84
CA CYS A 58 2.96 -0.88 2.32
C CYS A 58 3.33 -1.40 3.72
N PHE A 59 2.40 -1.28 4.66
CA PHE A 59 2.49 -1.98 5.94
C PHE A 59 1.86 -3.36 5.81
N ILE A 60 2.58 -4.38 6.24
CA ILE A 60 2.06 -5.72 6.47
C ILE A 60 1.80 -5.84 7.97
N MET A 61 0.53 -5.79 8.33
CA MET A 61 0.08 -5.83 9.71
C MET A 61 -0.37 -7.24 10.06
N VAL A 62 0.14 -7.76 11.17
CA VAL A 62 -0.26 -9.08 11.67
C VAL A 62 -0.97 -8.88 13.00
N ARG A 63 -2.19 -9.41 13.12
CA ARG A 63 -2.96 -9.36 14.35
C ARG A 63 -3.59 -10.73 14.67
N PRO A 64 -3.80 -11.06 15.96
CA PRO A 64 -4.61 -12.21 16.32
C PRO A 64 -6.06 -12.03 15.85
N ALA A 65 -6.61 -13.01 15.13
CA ALA A 65 -8.02 -13.03 14.80
C ALA A 65 -8.83 -13.79 15.88
N ALA A 66 -10.15 -13.58 15.92
CA ALA A 66 -11.05 -14.28 16.82
C ALA A 66 -11.07 -15.81 16.61
N SER A 67 -10.64 -16.27 15.42
CA SER A 67 -10.47 -17.70 15.09
C SER A 67 -9.29 -18.35 15.80
N GLY A 68 -8.40 -17.58 16.44
CA GLY A 68 -7.13 -18.06 17.01
C GLY A 68 -5.96 -18.13 16.03
N GLU A 69 -6.19 -17.88 14.74
CA GLU A 69 -5.15 -17.75 13.72
C GLU A 69 -4.71 -16.28 13.59
N ASN A 70 -3.56 -16.04 13.00
CA ASN A 70 -3.13 -14.67 12.69
C ASN A 70 -3.78 -14.19 11.40
N GLU A 71 -4.33 -12.99 11.45
CA GLU A 71 -4.80 -12.26 10.28
C GLU A 71 -3.70 -11.34 9.76
N VAL A 72 -3.46 -11.37 8.46
CA VAL A 72 -2.46 -10.52 7.79
C VAL A 72 -3.19 -9.49 6.95
N LEU A 73 -2.88 -8.21 7.16
CA LEU A 73 -3.48 -7.09 6.44
C LEU A 73 -2.39 -6.30 5.72
N ALA A 74 -2.67 -5.84 4.51
CA ALA A 74 -1.82 -4.93 3.76
C ALA A 74 -2.44 -3.52 3.75
N MET A 75 -1.67 -2.49 4.09
CA MET A 75 -2.15 -1.10 4.16
C MET A 75 -1.17 -0.17 3.43
N ALA A 76 -1.65 0.65 2.51
CA ALA A 76 -0.85 1.58 1.72
C ALA A 76 -1.66 2.83 1.28
N ASP A 77 -1.03 3.99 1.04
CA ASP A 77 0.36 4.27 1.34
C ASP A 77 0.47 4.84 2.76
N CYS A 78 1.38 4.32 3.56
CA CYS A 78 1.46 4.68 4.97
C CYS A 78 2.59 5.66 5.30
N ALA A 79 3.50 5.98 4.35
CA ALA A 79 4.70 6.71 4.71
C ALA A 79 5.34 7.60 3.62
N ILE A 80 5.08 7.38 2.34
CA ILE A 80 5.82 8.03 1.25
C ILE A 80 4.97 9.08 0.53
N ASN A 81 3.75 8.74 0.11
CA ASN A 81 2.89 9.62 -0.68
C ASN A 81 1.89 10.35 0.21
N ILE A 82 2.13 11.65 0.47
CA ILE A 82 1.34 12.43 1.42
C ILE A 82 -0.06 12.77 0.87
N LYS A 83 -0.14 13.14 -0.40
CA LYS A 83 -1.39 13.53 -1.07
C LYS A 83 -1.42 12.98 -2.49
N PRO A 84 -1.57 11.66 -2.67
CA PRO A 84 -1.62 11.06 -3.99
C PRO A 84 -2.86 11.51 -4.76
N ASN A 85 -2.71 11.70 -6.07
CA ASN A 85 -3.83 11.89 -6.99
C ASN A 85 -4.46 10.54 -7.37
N GLU A 86 -5.52 10.55 -8.19
CA GLU A 86 -6.25 9.34 -8.58
C GLU A 86 -5.36 8.29 -9.27
N ASP A 87 -4.49 8.70 -10.20
CA ASP A 87 -3.64 7.78 -10.95
C ASP A 87 -2.52 7.21 -10.07
N GLU A 88 -2.01 8.00 -9.14
CA GLU A 88 -1.06 7.55 -8.12
C GLU A 88 -1.71 6.55 -7.15
N LEU A 89 -2.96 6.76 -6.74
CA LEU A 89 -3.72 5.80 -5.93
C LEU A 89 -3.92 4.46 -6.65
N VAL A 90 -4.15 4.48 -7.95
CA VAL A 90 -4.23 3.26 -8.78
C VAL A 90 -2.90 2.51 -8.81
N GLU A 91 -1.80 3.25 -8.96
CA GLU A 91 -0.45 2.66 -8.96
C GLU A 91 -0.10 2.08 -7.58
N ILE A 92 -0.41 2.81 -6.49
CA ILE A 92 -0.28 2.34 -5.11
C ILE A 92 -1.08 1.03 -4.93
N CYS A 93 -2.33 0.98 -5.37
CA CYS A 93 -3.17 -0.21 -5.30
C CYS A 93 -2.52 -1.41 -6.01
N LYS A 94 -2.07 -1.23 -7.23
CA LYS A 94 -1.41 -2.28 -8.03
C LYS A 94 -0.18 -2.86 -7.34
N GLU A 95 0.70 -2.00 -6.82
CA GLU A 95 1.91 -2.44 -6.13
C GLU A 95 1.58 -3.06 -4.77
N THR A 96 0.55 -2.57 -4.08
CA THR A 96 0.09 -3.15 -2.81
C THR A 96 -0.49 -4.55 -3.01
N VAL A 97 -1.28 -4.76 -4.06
CA VAL A 97 -1.78 -6.10 -4.45
C VAL A 97 -0.62 -7.06 -4.71
N SER A 98 0.40 -6.61 -5.42
CA SER A 98 1.60 -7.41 -5.69
C SER A 98 2.37 -7.72 -4.40
N CYS A 99 2.53 -6.74 -3.51
CA CYS A 99 3.17 -6.91 -2.22
C CYS A 99 2.40 -7.88 -1.31
N ALA A 100 1.08 -7.72 -1.18
CA ALA A 100 0.22 -8.58 -0.37
C ALA A 100 0.35 -10.07 -0.76
N LYS A 101 0.39 -10.37 -2.07
CA LYS A 101 0.59 -11.72 -2.59
C LYS A 101 1.93 -12.34 -2.18
N ILE A 102 3.01 -11.55 -2.11
CA ILE A 102 4.32 -12.02 -1.63
C ILE A 102 4.24 -12.52 -0.18
N PHE A 103 3.37 -11.89 0.64
CA PHE A 103 3.14 -12.28 2.03
C PHE A 103 1.99 -13.30 2.21
N GLY A 104 1.55 -13.95 1.13
CA GLY A 104 0.54 -15.00 1.17
C GLY A 104 -0.90 -14.49 1.37
N VAL A 105 -1.14 -13.19 1.24
CA VAL A 105 -2.48 -12.60 1.30
C VAL A 105 -3.15 -12.72 -0.07
N ASP A 106 -4.39 -13.23 -0.11
CA ASP A 106 -5.27 -13.15 -1.28
C ASP A 106 -6.02 -11.80 -1.21
N PRO A 107 -5.64 -10.79 -2.04
CA PRO A 107 -6.08 -9.42 -1.82
C PRO A 107 -7.56 -9.22 -2.09
N LYS A 108 -8.28 -8.68 -1.08
CA LYS A 108 -9.60 -8.05 -1.20
C LYS A 108 -9.42 -6.58 -0.88
N VAL A 109 -9.38 -5.73 -1.89
CA VAL A 109 -8.91 -4.35 -1.78
C VAL A 109 -10.05 -3.40 -1.48
N ALA A 110 -9.95 -2.64 -0.40
CA ALA A 110 -10.86 -1.55 -0.07
C ALA A 110 -10.17 -0.19 -0.27
N PHE A 111 -10.76 0.67 -1.10
CA PHE A 111 -10.42 2.08 -1.15
C PHE A 111 -11.12 2.80 0.00
N LEU A 112 -10.34 3.37 0.92
CA LEU A 112 -10.85 3.94 2.17
C LEU A 112 -11.17 5.42 2.03
N SER A 113 -12.26 5.82 2.69
CA SER A 113 -12.70 7.20 2.81
C SER A 113 -13.46 7.39 4.12
N TYR A 114 -13.75 8.64 4.48
CA TYR A 114 -14.76 8.95 5.49
C TYR A 114 -16.19 8.71 5.01
N SER A 115 -16.38 8.40 3.72
CA SER A 115 -17.65 8.08 3.06
C SER A 115 -17.74 6.57 2.75
N THR A 116 -18.96 6.06 2.73
CA THR A 116 -19.27 4.73 2.20
C THR A 116 -20.35 4.88 1.14
N LEU A 117 -20.01 4.53 -0.12
CA LEU A 117 -20.91 4.53 -1.29
C LEU A 117 -21.74 5.84 -1.41
N GLY A 118 -21.07 6.99 -1.28
CA GLY A 118 -21.68 8.30 -1.45
C GLY A 118 -22.41 8.84 -0.22
N SER A 119 -22.23 8.24 0.97
CA SER A 119 -22.78 8.78 2.22
C SER A 119 -22.21 10.15 2.59
N GLY A 120 -20.99 10.45 2.16
CA GLY A 120 -20.33 11.75 2.25
C GLY A 120 -20.11 12.36 0.87
N LYS A 121 -19.80 13.65 0.84
CA LYS A 121 -19.49 14.40 -0.38
C LYS A 121 -18.21 15.20 -0.21
N GLY A 122 -17.45 15.38 -1.28
CA GLY A 122 -16.23 16.18 -1.31
C GLY A 122 -15.21 15.65 -2.29
N GLU A 123 -14.26 16.50 -2.65
CA GLU A 123 -13.21 16.17 -3.64
C GLU A 123 -12.41 14.91 -3.27
N ASP A 124 -12.11 14.70 -1.98
CA ASP A 124 -11.41 13.51 -1.54
C ASP A 124 -12.24 12.23 -1.67
N VAL A 125 -13.57 12.30 -1.48
CA VAL A 125 -14.48 11.17 -1.70
C VAL A 125 -14.53 10.83 -3.19
N ASP A 126 -14.70 11.84 -4.04
CA ASP A 126 -14.75 11.65 -5.49
C ASP A 126 -13.42 11.09 -6.02
N LYS A 127 -12.28 11.59 -5.51
CA LYS A 127 -10.94 11.07 -5.83
C LYS A 127 -10.83 9.58 -5.49
N MET A 128 -11.23 9.16 -4.29
CA MET A 128 -11.14 7.76 -3.87
C MET A 128 -12.07 6.87 -4.70
N ARG A 129 -13.28 7.33 -5.01
CA ARG A 129 -14.24 6.61 -5.87
C ARG A 129 -13.68 6.43 -7.28
N ASN A 130 -13.19 7.52 -7.89
CA ASN A 130 -12.63 7.50 -9.24
C ASN A 130 -11.40 6.59 -9.31
N ALA A 131 -10.52 6.65 -8.33
CA ALA A 131 -9.35 5.76 -8.24
C ALA A 131 -9.78 4.28 -8.10
N CYS A 132 -10.81 3.99 -7.30
CA CYS A 132 -11.37 2.65 -7.16
C CYS A 132 -11.88 2.11 -8.51
N GLU A 133 -12.66 2.88 -9.25
CA GLU A 133 -13.18 2.46 -10.55
C GLU A 133 -12.06 2.26 -11.58
N LYS A 134 -11.06 3.14 -11.62
CA LYS A 134 -9.88 2.96 -12.47
C LYS A 134 -9.10 1.69 -12.11
N ALA A 135 -8.94 1.41 -10.81
CA ALA A 135 -8.24 0.21 -10.33
C ALA A 135 -9.00 -1.08 -10.68
N LYS A 136 -10.34 -1.10 -10.57
CA LYS A 136 -11.18 -2.23 -11.03
C LYS A 136 -11.01 -2.49 -12.52
N ALA A 137 -11.01 -1.45 -13.34
CA ALA A 137 -10.81 -1.57 -14.79
C ALA A 137 -9.42 -2.11 -15.15
N LEU A 138 -8.39 -1.72 -14.39
CA LEU A 138 -7.01 -2.16 -14.59
C LEU A 138 -6.76 -3.62 -14.12
N MET A 139 -7.44 -4.04 -13.07
CA MET A 139 -7.23 -5.34 -12.41
C MET A 139 -8.55 -6.11 -12.22
N PRO A 140 -9.20 -6.54 -13.32
CA PRO A 140 -10.53 -7.15 -13.28
C PRO A 140 -10.61 -8.47 -12.49
N ASP A 141 -9.49 -9.17 -12.35
CA ASP A 141 -9.40 -10.43 -11.61
C ASP A 141 -9.16 -10.24 -10.10
N THR A 142 -8.96 -9.01 -9.64
CA THR A 142 -8.75 -8.71 -8.23
C THR A 142 -10.03 -8.11 -7.63
N PRO A 143 -10.57 -8.66 -6.53
CA PRO A 143 -11.70 -8.04 -5.84
C PRO A 143 -11.32 -6.67 -5.29
N ILE A 144 -11.92 -5.61 -5.83
CA ILE A 144 -11.70 -4.22 -5.43
C ILE A 144 -13.04 -3.57 -5.15
N GLY A 145 -13.18 -2.87 -4.03
CA GLY A 145 -14.40 -2.19 -3.61
C GLY A 145 -14.12 -0.83 -2.99
N GLY A 146 -15.13 0.00 -2.90
CA GLY A 146 -15.03 1.35 -2.31
C GLY A 146 -15.81 2.39 -3.09
N GLU A 147 -15.87 3.65 -2.60
CA GLU A 147 -15.17 4.06 -1.36
C GLU A 147 -15.90 3.54 -0.12
N PHE A 148 -15.14 3.10 0.88
CA PHE A 148 -15.69 2.60 2.15
C PHE A 148 -15.05 3.30 3.35
N GLN A 149 -15.82 3.43 4.43
CA GLN A 149 -15.26 3.62 5.76
C GLN A 149 -14.61 2.30 6.21
N PHE A 150 -13.61 2.37 7.08
CA PHE A 150 -12.85 1.19 7.51
C PHE A 150 -13.74 0.12 8.17
N ASP A 151 -14.68 0.53 9.03
CA ASP A 151 -15.64 -0.38 9.66
C ASP A 151 -16.50 -1.14 8.65
N ALA A 152 -16.93 -0.46 7.58
CA ALA A 152 -17.69 -1.08 6.49
C ALA A 152 -16.83 -2.03 5.63
N ALA A 153 -15.54 -1.75 5.52
CA ALA A 153 -14.62 -2.59 4.78
C ALA A 153 -14.32 -3.93 5.51
N VAL A 154 -14.25 -3.91 6.86
CA VAL A 154 -13.77 -5.07 7.65
C VAL A 154 -14.87 -5.80 8.42
N SER A 155 -16.05 -5.23 8.61
CA SER A 155 -17.13 -5.83 9.42
C SER A 155 -18.28 -6.27 8.53
N PRO A 156 -18.57 -7.58 8.44
CA PRO A 156 -19.72 -8.09 7.69
C PRO A 156 -21.06 -7.53 8.19
N VAL A 157 -21.18 -7.27 9.48
CA VAL A 157 -22.37 -6.69 10.11
C VAL A 157 -22.59 -5.25 9.62
N VAL A 158 -21.53 -4.43 9.64
CA VAL A 158 -21.59 -3.04 9.16
C VAL A 158 -21.84 -3.00 7.66
N ALA A 159 -21.15 -3.83 6.88
CA ALA A 159 -21.34 -3.93 5.43
C ALA A 159 -22.80 -4.26 5.09
N LYS A 160 -23.40 -5.24 5.78
CA LYS A 160 -24.82 -5.60 5.62
C LYS A 160 -25.74 -4.42 5.96
N THR A 161 -25.51 -3.69 7.05
CA THR A 161 -26.31 -2.53 7.46
C THR A 161 -26.21 -1.40 6.44
N LYS A 162 -25.06 -1.24 5.79
CA LYS A 162 -24.83 -0.24 4.73
C LYS A 162 -25.19 -0.74 3.32
N HIS A 163 -25.79 -1.94 3.22
CA HIS A 163 -26.22 -2.55 1.96
C HIS A 163 -25.09 -2.74 0.93
N ILE A 164 -23.88 -3.00 1.38
CA ILE A 164 -22.76 -3.32 0.50
C ILE A 164 -22.92 -4.77 0.04
N SER A 165 -22.94 -4.99 -1.29
CA SER A 165 -23.21 -6.28 -1.90
C SER A 165 -22.01 -6.86 -2.69
N ASP A 166 -20.88 -6.14 -2.72
CA ASP A 166 -19.67 -6.63 -3.38
C ASP A 166 -18.88 -7.65 -2.52
N ALA A 167 -17.88 -8.28 -3.12
CA ALA A 167 -17.07 -9.30 -2.46
C ALA A 167 -16.06 -8.76 -1.45
N VAL A 168 -15.95 -7.43 -1.33
CA VAL A 168 -14.94 -6.73 -0.52
C VAL A 168 -15.52 -6.22 0.79
N GLY A 169 -16.72 -5.64 0.74
CA GLY A 169 -17.36 -5.07 1.92
C GLY A 169 -17.51 -6.07 3.06
N GLY A 170 -16.97 -5.73 4.24
CA GLY A 170 -16.94 -6.58 5.39
C GLY A 170 -15.85 -7.67 5.41
N HIS A 171 -15.08 -7.81 4.32
CA HIS A 171 -14.09 -8.88 4.14
C HIS A 171 -12.76 -8.39 3.60
N ALA A 172 -12.53 -7.07 3.57
CA ALA A 172 -11.30 -6.49 3.08
C ALA A 172 -10.10 -6.86 3.95
N ASN A 173 -8.98 -7.13 3.29
CA ASN A 173 -7.68 -7.40 3.92
C ASN A 173 -6.54 -6.57 3.32
N THR A 174 -6.86 -5.75 2.32
CA THR A 174 -5.92 -4.85 1.66
C THR A 174 -6.58 -3.48 1.55
N PHE A 175 -5.89 -2.42 1.95
CA PHE A 175 -6.46 -1.08 2.13
C PHE A 175 -5.61 -0.02 1.44
N ILE A 176 -6.29 0.88 0.69
CA ILE A 176 -5.71 2.03 -0.01
C ILE A 176 -6.36 3.31 0.51
#